data_01a87a873aa819eb1eec29b6726614d5
#
_entry.id   01a87a873aa819eb1eec29b6726614d5
#
_cell.length_a   1.000
_cell.length_b   1.000
_cell.length_c   1.000
_cell.angle_alpha   90.00
_cell.angle_beta   90.00
_cell.angle_gamma   90.00
#
_symmetry.space_group_name_H-M   'P 1'
#
loop_
_entity.id
_entity.type
_entity.pdbx_description
1 polymer ?
#
loop_
_entity_poly.entity_id
_entity_poly.type
_entity_poly.pdbx_seq_one_letter_code
_entity_poly.pdbx_strand_id
1 'polypeptide(L)'
;PGYSDETEVCITIKNRLPVCDGEEFTILENEVLTTDLTNGVLSNCIDPDPQDILTVILDTPPTNGAFVLNDDGTFTYDHDCSDDPDETFFTYFVTDGEDTTKVSDTTRIIIENECPVGNDDLYSGVDEGGILNIGPFDGVLSNDTDQNSCDILQIKPLDPPLFGGVVLNSDGSFDYTHDDSENFEDKFTYLL
;
A
#
# COMPACT_ATOMS: atom_id res chain seq x y z
N PRO A 1 79.51 -15.21 -21.68
CA PRO A 1 78.63 -14.83 -20.62
C PRO A 1 77.42 -14.13 -21.27
N GLY A 2 76.34 -14.86 -21.35
CA GLY A 2 75.10 -14.30 -21.88
C GLY A 2 74.45 -13.47 -20.75
N TYR A 3 74.19 -12.28 -21.02
CA TYR A 3 73.29 -11.46 -20.22
C TYR A 3 71.86 -11.80 -20.65
N SER A 4 71.02 -12.30 -19.75
CA SER A 4 69.59 -12.37 -19.93
C SER A 4 69.02 -11.03 -19.44
N ASP A 5 68.40 -10.29 -20.33
CA ASP A 5 67.65 -9.08 -19.97
C ASP A 5 66.27 -9.53 -19.52
N GLU A 6 65.92 -9.16 -18.27
CA GLU A 6 64.57 -9.41 -17.75
C GLU A 6 63.61 -8.39 -18.30
N THR A 7 62.54 -8.81 -18.94
CA THR A 7 61.48 -7.97 -19.47
C THR A 7 60.21 -8.21 -18.72
N GLU A 8 59.63 -7.20 -18.11
CA GLU A 8 58.35 -7.25 -17.43
C GLU A 8 57.20 -7.04 -18.38
N VAL A 9 56.17 -7.87 -18.29
CA VAL A 9 54.91 -7.69 -19.00
C VAL A 9 53.87 -7.36 -17.97
N CYS A 10 53.33 -6.12 -17.98
CA CYS A 10 52.25 -5.67 -17.14
C CYS A 10 50.91 -5.87 -17.83
N ILE A 11 49.98 -6.58 -17.20
CA ILE A 11 48.61 -6.77 -17.67
C ILE A 11 47.68 -6.09 -16.66
N THR A 12 46.93 -5.14 -17.15
CA THR A 12 45.87 -4.47 -16.36
C THR A 12 44.55 -5.21 -16.55
N ILE A 13 43.97 -5.68 -15.49
CA ILE A 13 42.63 -6.28 -15.46
C ILE A 13 41.66 -5.19 -15.01
N LYS A 14 40.52 -5.09 -15.66
CA LYS A 14 39.46 -4.13 -15.29
C LYS A 14 38.30 -4.87 -14.68
N ASN A 15 37.81 -4.34 -13.59
CA ASN A 15 36.52 -4.70 -13.02
C ASN A 15 35.36 -4.31 -13.95
N ARG A 16 34.27 -5.05 -13.93
CA ARG A 16 33.03 -4.77 -14.66
C ARG A 16 31.94 -4.47 -13.64
N LEU A 17 31.17 -3.43 -13.90
CA LEU A 17 30.10 -3.00 -13.00
C LEU A 17 28.92 -3.99 -13.05
N PRO A 18 28.23 -4.19 -11.91
CA PRO A 18 26.97 -4.91 -11.88
C PRO A 18 25.88 -4.19 -12.71
N VAL A 19 24.92 -4.98 -13.18
CA VAL A 19 23.76 -4.51 -13.95
C VAL A 19 22.51 -5.04 -13.28
N CYS A 20 21.58 -4.15 -12.98
CA CYS A 20 20.29 -4.44 -12.39
C CYS A 20 19.15 -3.90 -13.27
N ASP A 21 17.98 -4.49 -13.13
CA ASP A 21 16.72 -3.94 -13.65
C ASP A 21 15.91 -3.48 -12.43
N GLY A 22 15.19 -2.34 -12.53
CA GLY A 22 14.34 -1.83 -11.47
C GLY A 22 13.16 -2.76 -11.16
N GLU A 23 12.71 -2.77 -9.92
CA GLU A 23 11.58 -3.58 -9.46
C GLU A 23 10.33 -2.73 -9.27
N GLU A 24 9.19 -3.43 -9.33
CA GLU A 24 7.87 -2.88 -9.01
C GLU A 24 7.16 -3.82 -8.06
N PHE A 25 6.59 -3.24 -7.00
CA PHE A 25 5.78 -3.95 -6.00
C PHE A 25 4.41 -3.28 -5.90
N THR A 26 3.40 -4.07 -5.56
CA THR A 26 2.05 -3.58 -5.27
C THR A 26 1.66 -4.07 -3.88
N ILE A 27 1.14 -3.17 -3.05
CA ILE A 27 0.64 -3.46 -1.71
C ILE A 27 -0.69 -2.75 -1.50
N LEU A 28 -1.47 -3.20 -0.54
CA LEU A 28 -2.59 -2.42 -0.01
C LEU A 28 -2.08 -1.34 0.94
N GLU A 29 -2.84 -0.27 1.07
CA GLU A 29 -2.48 0.92 1.84
C GLU A 29 -2.05 0.64 3.29
N ASN A 30 -2.60 -0.39 3.92
CA ASN A 30 -2.30 -0.78 5.30
C ASN A 30 -1.36 -1.99 5.42
N GLU A 31 -0.72 -2.40 4.34
CA GLU A 31 0.17 -3.55 4.33
C GLU A 31 1.64 -3.17 4.56
N VAL A 32 2.36 -4.08 5.19
CA VAL A 32 3.81 -4.01 5.31
C VAL A 32 4.46 -4.87 4.24
N LEU A 33 5.14 -4.26 3.29
CA LEU A 33 5.96 -4.96 2.32
C LEU A 33 7.25 -5.44 2.98
N THR A 34 7.49 -6.74 2.93
CA THR A 34 8.75 -7.34 3.38
C THR A 34 9.31 -8.24 2.29
N THR A 35 10.53 -7.98 1.87
CA THR A 35 11.21 -8.79 0.85
C THR A 35 12.21 -9.76 1.49
N ASP A 36 12.58 -10.77 0.72
CA ASP A 36 13.66 -11.69 1.01
C ASP A 36 14.71 -11.68 -0.12
N LEU A 37 15.71 -12.56 -0.04
CA LEU A 37 16.79 -12.63 -1.06
C LEU A 37 16.30 -13.03 -2.45
N THR A 38 15.09 -13.55 -2.58
CA THR A 38 14.55 -14.00 -3.88
C THR A 38 13.76 -12.91 -4.61
N ASN A 39 13.36 -11.86 -3.88
CA ASN A 39 12.59 -10.73 -4.42
C ASN A 39 13.08 -9.35 -3.92
N GLY A 40 14.20 -9.30 -3.20
CA GLY A 40 14.86 -8.05 -2.85
C GLY A 40 15.52 -7.39 -4.08
N VAL A 41 15.97 -6.15 -3.93
CA VAL A 41 16.49 -5.34 -5.04
C VAL A 41 17.77 -5.88 -5.71
N LEU A 42 18.43 -6.88 -5.13
CA LEU A 42 19.56 -7.58 -5.77
C LEU A 42 19.14 -8.87 -6.51
N SER A 43 17.87 -9.27 -6.42
CA SER A 43 17.40 -10.55 -6.99
C SER A 43 17.50 -10.63 -8.51
N ASN A 44 17.46 -9.50 -9.20
CA ASN A 44 17.59 -9.37 -10.65
C ASN A 44 18.92 -8.71 -11.09
N CYS A 45 19.84 -8.49 -10.14
CA CYS A 45 21.16 -7.95 -10.42
C CYS A 45 22.13 -9.04 -10.91
N ILE A 46 22.92 -8.72 -11.91
CA ILE A 46 23.94 -9.62 -12.45
C ILE A 46 25.28 -8.88 -12.48
N ASP A 47 26.29 -9.51 -11.87
CA ASP A 47 27.66 -9.10 -12.05
C ASP A 47 28.34 -10.00 -13.10
N PRO A 48 29.02 -9.42 -14.12
CA PRO A 48 29.80 -10.19 -15.06
C PRO A 48 31.04 -10.87 -14.45
N ASP A 49 31.43 -10.47 -13.22
CA ASP A 49 32.54 -11.05 -12.46
C ASP A 49 31.99 -11.93 -11.32
N PRO A 50 31.84 -13.26 -11.54
CA PRO A 50 30.98 -14.12 -10.72
C PRO A 50 31.50 -14.46 -9.32
N GLN A 51 32.63 -13.89 -8.93
CA GLN A 51 33.19 -14.04 -7.58
C GLN A 51 32.82 -12.85 -6.67
N ASP A 52 32.24 -11.80 -7.24
CA ASP A 52 31.94 -10.58 -6.52
C ASP A 52 30.63 -10.73 -5.75
N ILE A 53 30.59 -10.10 -4.59
CA ILE A 53 29.41 -10.10 -3.71
C ILE A 53 28.76 -8.72 -3.80
N LEU A 54 27.56 -8.70 -4.36
CA LEU A 54 26.82 -7.46 -4.49
C LEU A 54 26.23 -7.02 -3.16
N THR A 55 26.31 -5.71 -2.91
CA THR A 55 25.64 -5.04 -1.80
C THR A 55 24.99 -3.74 -2.30
N VAL A 56 24.04 -3.21 -1.53
CA VAL A 56 23.31 -1.99 -1.90
C VAL A 56 23.62 -0.83 -0.97
N ILE A 57 23.56 0.38 -1.51
CA ILE A 57 23.70 1.63 -0.80
C ILE A 57 22.46 2.48 -1.11
N LEU A 58 21.67 2.80 -0.10
CA LEU A 58 20.50 3.67 -0.26
C LEU A 58 20.95 5.06 -0.75
N ASP A 59 20.29 5.54 -1.80
CA ASP A 59 20.48 6.90 -2.34
C ASP A 59 19.36 7.83 -1.84
N THR A 60 18.11 7.52 -2.20
CA THR A 60 16.95 8.29 -1.79
C THR A 60 15.88 7.37 -1.22
N PRO A 61 15.42 7.56 0.01
CA PRO A 61 14.33 6.77 0.59
C PRO A 61 12.97 7.17 0.01
N PRO A 62 11.92 6.36 0.23
CA PRO A 62 10.53 6.75 -0.04
C PRO A 62 10.15 8.04 0.68
N THR A 63 9.17 8.77 0.14
CA THR A 63 8.74 10.06 0.69
C THR A 63 7.76 9.95 1.86
N ASN A 64 7.13 8.79 2.03
CA ASN A 64 6.15 8.48 3.07
C ASN A 64 6.41 7.07 3.61
N GLY A 65 5.81 6.73 4.75
CA GLY A 65 5.96 5.45 5.41
C GLY A 65 7.31 5.23 6.11
N ALA A 66 7.45 4.09 6.77
CA ALA A 66 8.69 3.67 7.41
C ALA A 66 9.45 2.69 6.49
N PHE A 67 10.74 2.94 6.26
CA PHE A 67 11.53 2.19 5.30
C PHE A 67 12.88 1.76 5.86
N VAL A 68 13.26 0.52 5.60
CA VAL A 68 14.58 -0.04 5.91
C VAL A 68 15.08 -0.84 4.71
N LEU A 69 16.25 -0.50 4.19
CA LEU A 69 16.99 -1.26 3.18
C LEU A 69 18.23 -1.89 3.82
N ASN A 70 18.41 -3.19 3.68
CA ASN A 70 19.56 -3.93 4.16
C ASN A 70 20.63 -4.05 3.07
N ASP A 71 21.89 -4.21 3.45
CA ASP A 71 23.03 -4.32 2.53
C ASP A 71 22.90 -5.50 1.54
N ASP A 72 22.14 -6.54 1.91
CA ASP A 72 21.87 -7.71 1.07
C ASP A 72 20.73 -7.52 0.05
N GLY A 73 20.20 -6.30 -0.05
CA GLY A 73 19.12 -5.93 -0.97
C GLY A 73 17.72 -6.27 -0.49
N THR A 74 17.57 -6.88 0.68
CA THR A 74 16.25 -7.06 1.30
C THR A 74 15.77 -5.75 1.91
N PHE A 75 14.45 -5.52 1.93
CA PHE A 75 13.89 -4.32 2.54
C PHE A 75 12.53 -4.55 3.16
N THR A 76 12.15 -3.62 4.03
CA THR A 76 10.80 -3.47 4.55
C THR A 76 10.29 -2.06 4.27
N TYR A 77 9.03 -1.97 3.89
CA TYR A 77 8.31 -0.71 3.74
C TYR A 77 6.94 -0.85 4.41
N ASP A 78 6.66 0.05 5.34
CA ASP A 78 5.41 0.13 6.10
C ASP A 78 4.73 1.45 5.73
N HIS A 79 3.62 1.36 4.99
CA HIS A 79 2.90 2.53 4.53
C HIS A 79 2.25 3.26 5.71
N ASP A 80 2.20 4.57 5.67
CA ASP A 80 1.74 5.41 6.79
C ASP A 80 0.25 5.73 6.78
N CYS A 81 -0.53 4.99 5.98
CA CYS A 81 -1.97 5.17 5.82
C CYS A 81 -2.39 6.57 5.33
N SER A 82 -1.56 7.21 4.54
CA SER A 82 -1.94 8.47 3.89
C SER A 82 -2.62 8.18 2.55
N ASP A 83 -3.72 8.86 2.24
CA ASP A 83 -4.49 8.73 0.98
C ASP A 83 -3.68 9.14 -0.27
N ASP A 84 -2.55 9.78 -0.10
CA ASP A 84 -1.67 10.26 -1.18
C ASP A 84 -0.18 10.14 -0.78
N PRO A 85 0.69 9.71 -1.69
CA PRO A 85 0.46 9.33 -3.09
C PRO A 85 0.14 7.84 -3.26
N ASP A 86 -0.54 7.48 -4.38
CA ASP A 86 -0.83 6.10 -4.79
C ASP A 86 0.42 5.30 -5.18
N GLU A 87 1.59 5.92 -5.10
CA GLU A 87 2.87 5.29 -5.39
C GLU A 87 4.01 6.02 -4.69
N THR A 88 5.05 5.28 -4.35
CA THR A 88 6.30 5.84 -3.86
C THR A 88 7.50 5.15 -4.50
N PHE A 89 8.66 5.78 -4.38
CA PHE A 89 9.90 5.29 -4.99
C PHE A 89 11.05 5.42 -3.99
N PHE A 90 11.99 4.50 -4.10
CA PHE A 90 13.32 4.69 -3.53
C PHE A 90 14.39 4.39 -4.57
N THR A 91 15.57 4.98 -4.41
CA THR A 91 16.69 4.76 -5.30
C THR A 91 17.91 4.27 -4.52
N TYR A 92 18.74 3.47 -5.18
CA TYR A 92 19.90 2.86 -4.58
C TYR A 92 21.01 2.65 -5.59
N PHE A 93 22.24 2.57 -5.10
CA PHE A 93 23.40 2.13 -5.87
C PHE A 93 23.72 0.69 -5.52
N VAL A 94 24.28 -0.04 -6.48
CA VAL A 94 24.81 -1.38 -6.27
C VAL A 94 26.33 -1.32 -6.34
N THR A 95 27.02 -2.02 -5.44
CA THR A 95 28.47 -2.16 -5.43
C THR A 95 28.87 -3.63 -5.31
N ASP A 96 29.93 -3.98 -6.00
CA ASP A 96 30.64 -5.27 -5.95
C ASP A 96 31.81 -5.27 -4.94
N GLY A 97 31.99 -4.17 -4.23
CA GLY A 97 33.07 -3.95 -3.27
C GLY A 97 34.33 -3.29 -3.88
N GLU A 98 34.46 -3.28 -5.21
CA GLU A 98 35.56 -2.62 -5.94
C GLU A 98 35.08 -1.31 -6.58
N ASP A 99 33.91 -1.37 -7.23
CA ASP A 99 33.30 -0.23 -7.90
C ASP A 99 31.79 -0.12 -7.53
N THR A 100 31.19 1.03 -7.78
CA THR A 100 29.77 1.29 -7.54
C THR A 100 29.10 1.69 -8.84
N THR A 101 27.85 1.26 -9.06
CA THR A 101 27.06 1.70 -10.23
C THR A 101 27.04 3.22 -10.31
N LYS A 102 27.15 3.75 -11.53
CA LYS A 102 27.24 5.22 -11.74
C LYS A 102 25.87 5.88 -11.76
N VAL A 103 24.83 5.10 -11.93
CA VAL A 103 23.45 5.53 -11.97
C VAL A 103 22.72 4.72 -10.92
N SER A 104 21.97 5.40 -10.06
CA SER A 104 21.09 4.73 -9.09
C SER A 104 19.99 3.97 -9.83
N ASP A 105 19.68 2.79 -9.36
CA ASP A 105 18.50 2.06 -9.77
C ASP A 105 17.26 2.50 -8.98
N THR A 106 16.07 2.19 -9.46
CA THR A 106 14.83 2.68 -8.87
C THR A 106 13.85 1.54 -8.65
N THR A 107 13.34 1.42 -7.44
CA THR A 107 12.22 0.57 -7.10
C THR A 107 10.96 1.40 -6.92
N ARG A 108 9.87 0.96 -7.56
CA ARG A 108 8.54 1.55 -7.46
C ARG A 108 7.66 0.69 -6.54
N ILE A 109 6.94 1.33 -5.65
CA ILE A 109 5.92 0.69 -4.81
C ILE A 109 4.58 1.37 -5.13
N ILE A 110 3.64 0.59 -5.66
CA ILE A 110 2.26 0.99 -5.94
C ILE A 110 1.44 0.68 -4.69
N ILE A 111 0.65 1.63 -4.26
CA ILE A 111 -0.23 1.54 -3.11
C ILE A 111 -1.67 1.52 -3.63
N GLU A 112 -2.39 0.43 -3.36
CA GLU A 112 -3.76 0.25 -3.81
C GLU A 112 -4.71 0.45 -2.64
N ASN A 113 -5.77 1.24 -2.89
CA ASN A 113 -6.91 1.37 -2.00
C ASN A 113 -8.06 0.49 -2.52
N GLU A 114 -8.64 -0.36 -1.65
CA GLU A 114 -9.82 -1.15 -1.95
C GLU A 114 -11.09 -0.35 -1.62
N CYS A 115 -12.15 -0.60 -2.37
CA CYS A 115 -13.43 0.04 -2.08
C CYS A 115 -14.11 -0.60 -0.87
N PRO A 116 -14.81 0.17 -0.02
CA PRO A 116 -15.58 -0.38 1.08
C PRO A 116 -16.69 -1.31 0.61
N VAL A 117 -17.06 -2.26 1.45
CA VAL A 117 -18.11 -3.24 1.22
C VAL A 117 -19.28 -2.96 2.16
N GLY A 118 -20.39 -2.50 1.56
CA GLY A 118 -21.67 -2.29 2.25
C GLY A 118 -22.48 -3.57 2.36
N ASN A 119 -23.08 -3.80 3.51
CA ASN A 119 -24.01 -4.90 3.77
C ASN A 119 -25.39 -4.34 4.15
N ASP A 120 -26.44 -4.99 3.65
CA ASP A 120 -27.81 -4.58 3.95
C ASP A 120 -28.12 -4.67 5.44
N ASP A 121 -28.88 -3.68 5.94
CA ASP A 121 -29.35 -3.59 7.30
C ASP A 121 -30.83 -3.90 7.41
N LEU A 122 -31.25 -4.46 8.54
CA LEU A 122 -32.64 -4.72 8.85
C LEU A 122 -32.97 -4.25 10.27
N TYR A 123 -33.85 -3.27 10.37
CA TYR A 123 -34.37 -2.78 11.62
C TYR A 123 -35.85 -3.13 11.75
N SER A 124 -36.33 -3.27 12.98
CA SER A 124 -37.73 -3.61 13.26
C SER A 124 -38.19 -2.96 14.57
N GLY A 125 -39.49 -2.98 14.82
CA GLY A 125 -40.06 -2.51 16.08
C GLY A 125 -40.44 -1.03 16.09
N VAL A 126 -40.67 -0.43 14.91
CA VAL A 126 -41.28 0.88 14.78
C VAL A 126 -42.79 0.70 14.64
N ASP A 127 -43.57 1.45 15.40
CA ASP A 127 -45.03 1.52 15.26
C ASP A 127 -45.41 2.51 14.15
N GLU A 128 -46.66 2.40 13.62
CA GLU A 128 -47.23 3.42 12.74
C GLU A 128 -47.16 4.80 13.39
N GLY A 129 -46.67 5.82 12.67
CA GLY A 129 -46.41 7.15 13.19
C GLY A 129 -45.31 7.23 14.24
N GLY A 130 -44.61 6.13 14.50
CA GLY A 130 -43.55 6.01 15.49
C GLY A 130 -42.18 6.54 15.01
N ILE A 131 -41.26 6.60 15.96
CA ILE A 131 -39.86 7.01 15.73
C ILE A 131 -38.92 5.87 16.10
N LEU A 132 -37.96 5.63 15.24
CA LEU A 132 -36.85 4.71 15.48
C LEU A 132 -35.56 5.52 15.61
N ASN A 133 -34.89 5.40 16.77
CA ASN A 133 -33.61 6.06 17.03
C ASN A 133 -32.52 4.98 17.11
N ILE A 134 -31.56 5.00 16.23
CA ILE A 134 -30.45 4.05 16.16
C ILE A 134 -29.13 4.79 16.42
N GLY A 135 -28.40 4.33 17.42
CA GLY A 135 -27.07 4.85 17.72
C GLY A 135 -25.97 4.27 16.82
N PRO A 136 -24.76 4.82 16.88
CA PRO A 136 -23.67 4.44 15.97
C PRO A 136 -23.23 2.97 16.12
N PHE A 137 -23.39 2.33 17.29
CA PHE A 137 -23.02 0.92 17.47
C PHE A 137 -23.93 -0.07 16.75
N ASP A 138 -25.20 0.30 16.57
CA ASP A 138 -26.21 -0.48 15.87
C ASP A 138 -26.63 0.21 14.58
N GLY A 139 -25.89 1.24 14.15
CA GLY A 139 -26.15 2.04 12.97
C GLY A 139 -25.79 1.31 11.67
N VAL A 140 -26.13 1.95 10.56
CA VAL A 140 -25.99 1.35 9.21
C VAL A 140 -24.53 1.00 8.83
N LEU A 141 -23.53 1.53 9.51
CA LEU A 141 -22.11 1.16 9.32
C LEU A 141 -21.65 -0.03 10.17
N SER A 142 -22.51 -0.58 11.02
CA SER A 142 -22.10 -1.59 12.03
C SER A 142 -21.69 -2.95 11.42
N ASN A 143 -22.15 -3.25 10.22
CA ASN A 143 -21.86 -4.48 9.47
C ASN A 143 -21.08 -4.22 8.16
N ASP A 144 -20.79 -2.96 7.85
CA ASP A 144 -19.99 -2.55 6.71
C ASP A 144 -18.50 -2.68 7.01
N THR A 145 -17.71 -2.93 6.00
CA THR A 145 -16.27 -3.17 6.16
C THR A 145 -15.45 -2.49 5.08
N ASP A 146 -14.26 -2.08 5.44
CA ASP A 146 -13.20 -1.74 4.50
C ASP A 146 -11.99 -2.66 4.73
N GLN A 147 -11.37 -3.15 3.67
CA GLN A 147 -10.17 -3.97 3.75
C GLN A 147 -8.97 -3.11 4.14
N ASN A 148 -8.97 -1.84 3.76
CA ASN A 148 -7.99 -0.84 4.17
C ASN A 148 -8.32 -0.36 5.59
N SER A 149 -7.71 -0.98 6.59
CA SER A 149 -8.03 -0.74 8.00
C SER A 149 -7.71 0.67 8.51
N CYS A 150 -7.02 1.46 7.69
CA CYS A 150 -6.73 2.88 7.93
C CYS A 150 -7.91 3.78 7.59
N ASP A 151 -8.79 3.33 6.70
CA ASP A 151 -9.92 4.09 6.22
C ASP A 151 -11.04 4.18 7.24
N ILE A 152 -11.61 5.35 7.33
CA ILE A 152 -12.82 5.59 8.13
C ILE A 152 -14.00 5.62 7.20
N LEU A 153 -14.89 4.63 7.33
CA LEU A 153 -16.12 4.58 6.56
C LEU A 153 -16.92 5.88 6.72
N GLN A 154 -17.29 6.46 5.60
CA GLN A 154 -18.14 7.65 5.53
C GLN A 154 -19.35 7.36 4.67
N ILE A 155 -20.49 7.90 5.07
CA ILE A 155 -21.74 7.66 4.36
C ILE A 155 -22.28 8.93 3.72
N LYS A 156 -22.94 8.71 2.58
CA LYS A 156 -23.70 9.73 1.87
C LYS A 156 -25.09 9.21 1.61
N PRO A 157 -26.18 9.88 2.11
CA PRO A 157 -27.55 9.51 1.78
C PRO A 157 -27.77 9.50 0.26
N LEU A 158 -28.44 8.46 -0.25
CA LEU A 158 -28.76 8.31 -1.67
C LEU A 158 -30.27 8.50 -1.91
N ASP A 159 -31.08 7.50 -1.58
CA ASP A 159 -32.54 7.58 -1.73
C ASP A 159 -33.23 7.68 -0.37
N PRO A 160 -34.15 8.66 -0.17
CA PRO A 160 -34.90 8.78 1.06
C PRO A 160 -35.99 7.70 1.16
N PRO A 161 -36.53 7.43 2.37
CA PRO A 161 -37.67 6.58 2.55
C PRO A 161 -38.93 7.17 1.88
N LEU A 162 -39.89 6.30 1.50
CA LEU A 162 -41.13 6.70 0.84
C LEU A 162 -42.26 7.04 1.82
N PHE A 163 -42.28 6.40 3.00
CA PHE A 163 -43.37 6.44 3.97
C PHE A 163 -42.89 7.02 5.32
N GLY A 164 -41.98 7.97 5.24
CA GLY A 164 -41.40 8.59 6.42
C GLY A 164 -40.28 9.56 6.10
N GLY A 165 -39.51 9.88 7.11
CA GLY A 165 -38.32 10.71 7.01
C GLY A 165 -37.14 10.10 7.75
N VAL A 166 -35.95 10.25 7.23
CA VAL A 166 -34.71 9.82 7.89
C VAL A 166 -33.74 10.99 8.05
N VAL A 167 -33.11 11.06 9.22
CA VAL A 167 -31.92 11.85 9.44
C VAL A 167 -30.76 10.90 9.66
N LEU A 168 -29.87 10.79 8.69
CA LEU A 168 -28.72 9.90 8.70
C LEU A 168 -27.46 10.70 9.00
N ASN A 169 -26.71 10.28 10.03
CA ASN A 169 -25.47 10.90 10.46
C ASN A 169 -24.25 10.19 9.88
N SER A 170 -23.13 10.90 9.77
CA SER A 170 -21.88 10.36 9.20
C SER A 170 -21.27 9.17 9.97
N ASP A 171 -21.64 8.96 11.22
CA ASP A 171 -21.24 7.83 12.05
C ASP A 171 -22.14 6.59 11.91
N GLY A 172 -23.07 6.59 10.95
CA GLY A 172 -24.02 5.50 10.71
C GLY A 172 -25.26 5.52 11.60
N SER A 173 -25.32 6.38 12.61
CA SER A 173 -26.53 6.54 13.41
C SER A 173 -27.62 7.23 12.63
N PHE A 174 -28.89 6.93 12.95
CA PHE A 174 -30.01 7.60 12.28
C PHE A 174 -31.26 7.68 13.14
N ASP A 175 -32.09 8.65 12.81
CA ASP A 175 -33.44 8.80 13.30
C ASP A 175 -34.42 8.62 12.12
N TYR A 176 -35.31 7.64 12.18
CA TYR A 176 -36.38 7.44 11.23
C TYR A 176 -37.72 7.78 11.88
N THR A 177 -38.59 8.48 11.17
CA THR A 177 -39.97 8.81 11.60
C THR A 177 -40.93 8.32 10.54
N HIS A 178 -41.82 7.39 10.89
CA HIS A 178 -42.89 6.89 10.02
C HIS A 178 -44.01 7.94 9.85
N ASP A 179 -44.60 8.02 8.67
CA ASP A 179 -45.58 9.05 8.28
C ASP A 179 -47.04 8.72 8.66
N ASP A 180 -47.26 7.70 9.50
CA ASP A 180 -48.60 7.25 9.94
C ASP A 180 -49.46 6.61 8.83
N SER A 181 -48.82 6.19 7.72
CA SER A 181 -49.51 5.45 6.64
C SER A 181 -49.63 3.98 6.97
N GLU A 182 -50.52 3.27 6.28
CA GLU A 182 -50.74 1.81 6.42
C GLU A 182 -49.67 0.96 5.68
N ASN A 183 -48.44 1.50 5.58
CA ASN A 183 -47.31 0.79 4.97
C ASN A 183 -46.44 0.20 6.04
N PHE A 184 -46.20 -1.12 5.99
CA PHE A 184 -45.46 -1.88 7.02
C PHE A 184 -44.02 -2.14 6.67
N GLU A 185 -43.52 -1.59 5.56
CA GLU A 185 -42.13 -1.65 5.12
C GLU A 185 -41.76 -0.32 4.47
N ASP A 186 -40.59 0.19 4.83
CA ASP A 186 -39.97 1.34 4.18
C ASP A 186 -38.48 1.10 4.04
N LYS A 187 -37.81 1.84 3.19
CA LYS A 187 -36.37 1.72 2.96
C LYS A 187 -35.76 3.05 2.55
N PHE A 188 -34.55 3.24 2.95
CA PHE A 188 -33.65 4.28 2.43
C PHE A 188 -32.33 3.64 2.00
N THR A 189 -31.54 4.34 1.20
CA THR A 189 -30.23 3.87 0.75
C THR A 189 -29.15 4.92 1.01
N TYR A 190 -27.92 4.43 1.09
CA TYR A 190 -26.75 5.28 1.25
C TYR A 190 -25.60 4.74 0.39
N LEU A 191 -24.58 5.54 0.20
CA LEU A 191 -23.30 5.17 -0.39
C LEU A 191 -22.22 5.23 0.69
N LEU A 192 -21.33 4.28 0.64
CA LEU A 192 -20.06 4.28 1.35
C LEU A 192 -18.99 5.00 0.54
#